data_5ad672917bd10435f5b90bdf067809e5
#
_entry.id   5ad672917bd10435f5b90bdf067809e5
#
_cell.length_a   1.000
_cell.length_b   1.000
_cell.length_c   1.000
_cell.angle_alpha   90.00
_cell.angle_beta   90.00
_cell.angle_gamma   90.00
#
_symmetry.space_group_name_H-M   'P 1'
#
loop_
_entity.id
_entity.type
_entity.pdbx_description
1 polymer ?
#
loop_
_entity_poly.entity_id
_entity_poly.type
_entity_poly.pdbx_seq_one_letter_code
_entity_poly.pdbx_strand_id
1 'polypeptide(L)'
;MPKNITRRGFAALASGAGVAFALPLRYAHAAEHTFKIGTNVPASHPLNVHLSRAAEQVKAETGGRFEFQLFPNNQLGADSDMLSQLRSGALECFLNSGVNVLSTMIPSAAISGTGFAFKDYPTLWSAMDGKLGAHLRGQITKAGFVVLDKIWDNGFRLTTNSAKPINHPDDLRGMKIRVPVSAMWLSLFRSLGATPTGLNFAEVYTALQTKVVDGQENPPAIISAARLYEVQKYCSATNHMWDGWWFLINRRAWGRVPAGMQETATRILNAACMAEREDVAQQNTALRRDLAAAGLVFNDVDPGPFREKLSTSGYYREWRSKFGEEAWGLLEEGSGALA
;
A
#
# COMPACT_ATOMS: atom_id res chain seq x y z
N MET A 1 64.68 -17.89 -40.44
CA MET A 1 63.98 -18.84 -41.33
C MET A 1 63.02 -19.63 -40.46
N PRO A 2 61.71 -19.48 -40.62
CA PRO A 2 60.76 -20.25 -39.86
C PRO A 2 60.50 -21.62 -40.56
N LYS A 3 60.52 -22.72 -39.80
CA LYS A 3 60.15 -24.04 -40.24
C LYS A 3 58.64 -24.23 -40.35
N ASN A 4 58.21 -24.62 -41.57
CA ASN A 4 56.81 -24.97 -41.85
C ASN A 4 56.39 -26.20 -41.06
N ILE A 5 55.32 -26.11 -40.29
CA ILE A 5 54.63 -27.23 -39.65
C ILE A 5 53.55 -27.73 -40.63
N THR A 6 53.76 -28.99 -41.16
CA THR A 6 52.88 -29.61 -42.12
C THR A 6 51.59 -30.14 -41.46
N ARG A 7 50.49 -30.11 -42.25
CA ARG A 7 49.11 -30.47 -41.91
C ARG A 7 48.87 -31.97 -41.52
N ARG A 8 49.89 -32.75 -41.25
CA ARG A 8 49.77 -34.21 -40.97
C ARG A 8 50.04 -34.58 -39.50
N GLY A 9 50.31 -33.63 -38.59
CA GLY A 9 50.65 -33.91 -37.22
C GLY A 9 49.46 -33.75 -36.23
N PHE A 10 48.23 -33.52 -36.65
CA PHE A 10 47.07 -33.18 -35.76
C PHE A 10 46.02 -34.31 -35.63
N ALA A 11 46.36 -35.54 -36.03
CA ALA A 11 45.38 -36.64 -36.06
C ALA A 11 45.74 -37.82 -35.13
N ALA A 12 46.37 -37.62 -34.01
CA ALA A 12 46.69 -38.71 -33.08
C ALA A 12 46.79 -38.22 -31.61
N LEU A 13 45.68 -37.72 -31.02
CA LEU A 13 45.52 -37.58 -29.54
C LEU A 13 44.06 -37.23 -29.25
N ALA A 14 43.14 -38.13 -29.54
CA ALA A 14 41.74 -38.02 -29.14
C ALA A 14 41.18 -39.41 -28.77
N SER A 15 41.78 -40.03 -27.78
CA SER A 15 41.20 -41.21 -27.11
C SER A 15 41.39 -41.07 -25.62
N GLY A 16 40.77 -40.06 -25.06
CA GLY A 16 40.57 -39.86 -23.61
C GLY A 16 39.07 -39.92 -23.35
N ALA A 17 38.61 -40.90 -22.59
CA ALA A 17 37.24 -41.13 -22.22
C ALA A 17 36.65 -39.87 -21.53
N GLY A 18 35.91 -39.06 -22.29
CA GLY A 18 35.12 -37.96 -21.76
C GLY A 18 33.92 -38.53 -21.04
N VAL A 19 34.02 -38.63 -19.71
CA VAL A 19 32.83 -38.74 -18.87
C VAL A 19 32.08 -37.40 -19.03
N ALA A 20 31.12 -37.38 -19.93
CA ALA A 20 30.16 -36.26 -20.03
C ALA A 20 29.33 -36.25 -18.73
N PHE A 21 29.71 -35.39 -17.79
CA PHE A 21 28.79 -34.97 -16.76
C PHE A 21 27.64 -34.28 -17.45
N ALA A 22 26.56 -35.00 -17.70
CA ALA A 22 25.28 -34.44 -18.07
C ALA A 22 24.75 -33.67 -16.85
N LEU A 23 25.19 -32.41 -16.70
CA LEU A 23 24.49 -31.49 -15.83
C LEU A 23 23.05 -31.44 -16.36
N PRO A 24 22.05 -31.71 -15.51
CA PRO A 24 20.68 -31.56 -15.95
C PRO A 24 20.51 -30.08 -16.32
N LEU A 25 20.39 -29.80 -17.61
CA LEU A 25 19.88 -28.53 -18.09
C LEU A 25 18.49 -28.40 -17.49
N ARG A 26 18.40 -27.67 -16.38
CA ARG A 26 17.11 -27.17 -15.88
C ARG A 26 16.63 -26.22 -16.97
N TYR A 27 15.81 -26.74 -17.88
CA TYR A 27 15.02 -25.88 -18.74
C TYR A 27 14.27 -24.93 -17.81
N ALA A 28 14.62 -23.66 -17.86
CA ALA A 28 13.80 -22.61 -17.27
C ALA A 28 12.49 -22.60 -18.04
N HIS A 29 11.52 -23.40 -17.61
CA HIS A 29 10.18 -23.29 -18.15
C HIS A 29 9.69 -21.88 -17.82
N ALA A 30 9.22 -21.16 -18.84
CA ALA A 30 8.46 -19.93 -18.61
C ALA A 30 7.31 -20.26 -17.65
N ALA A 31 7.04 -19.38 -16.70
CA ALA A 31 5.96 -19.59 -15.75
C ALA A 31 4.63 -19.80 -16.51
N GLU A 32 3.83 -20.78 -16.08
CA GLU A 32 2.50 -21.03 -16.63
C GLU A 32 1.54 -19.86 -16.35
N HIS A 33 1.74 -19.23 -15.19
CA HIS A 33 0.99 -18.08 -14.73
C HIS A 33 1.96 -16.98 -14.28
N THR A 34 1.88 -15.82 -14.91
CA THR A 34 2.64 -14.62 -14.51
C THR A 34 1.67 -13.51 -14.20
N PHE A 35 1.71 -13.02 -12.96
CA PHE A 35 0.86 -11.93 -12.51
C PHE A 35 1.69 -10.70 -12.18
N LYS A 36 1.32 -9.57 -12.74
CA LYS A 36 1.88 -8.26 -12.39
C LYS A 36 1.21 -7.75 -11.13
N ILE A 37 2.02 -7.23 -10.21
CA ILE A 37 1.55 -6.54 -9.01
C ILE A 37 1.93 -5.06 -9.14
N GLY A 38 0.94 -4.17 -9.21
CA GLY A 38 1.16 -2.73 -9.17
C GLY A 38 1.13 -2.22 -7.73
N THR A 39 2.04 -1.31 -7.37
CA THR A 39 2.00 -0.53 -6.13
C THR A 39 2.43 0.91 -6.39
N ASN A 40 1.95 1.84 -5.57
CA ASN A 40 2.24 3.26 -5.73
C ASN A 40 3.44 3.74 -4.89
N VAL A 41 3.94 2.93 -3.96
CA VAL A 41 5.07 3.28 -3.08
C VAL A 41 6.41 2.80 -3.64
N PRO A 42 7.54 3.43 -3.26
CA PRO A 42 8.87 3.03 -3.69
C PRO A 42 9.24 1.59 -3.31
N ALA A 43 10.19 0.99 -4.03
CA ALA A 43 10.67 -0.36 -3.79
C ALA A 43 11.25 -0.57 -2.37
N SER A 44 11.78 0.49 -1.75
CA SER A 44 12.31 0.47 -0.38
C SER A 44 11.25 0.48 0.71
N HIS A 45 9.97 0.70 0.37
CA HIS A 45 8.89 0.67 1.35
C HIS A 45 8.68 -0.76 1.89
N PRO A 46 8.41 -0.96 3.21
CA PRO A 46 8.21 -2.29 3.80
C PRO A 46 7.25 -3.18 3.01
N LEU A 47 6.12 -2.64 2.56
CA LEU A 47 5.17 -3.33 1.67
C LEU A 47 5.87 -4.04 0.51
N ASN A 48 6.66 -3.32 -0.28
CA ASN A 48 7.30 -3.87 -1.48
C ASN A 48 8.45 -4.82 -1.13
N VAL A 49 9.13 -4.62 -0.01
CA VAL A 49 10.17 -5.53 0.50
C VAL A 49 9.55 -6.89 0.83
N HIS A 50 8.44 -6.92 1.57
CA HIS A 50 7.75 -8.15 1.93
C HIS A 50 7.06 -8.80 0.72
N LEU A 51 6.49 -8.02 -0.20
CA LEU A 51 5.93 -8.53 -1.46
C LEU A 51 6.97 -9.19 -2.33
N SER A 52 8.17 -8.61 -2.47
CA SER A 52 9.26 -9.22 -3.24
C SER A 52 9.66 -10.57 -2.68
N ARG A 53 9.82 -10.69 -1.36
CA ARG A 53 10.14 -11.96 -0.70
C ARG A 53 9.03 -12.99 -0.90
N ALA A 54 7.77 -12.58 -0.77
CA ALA A 54 6.61 -13.43 -1.00
C ALA A 54 6.53 -13.91 -2.45
N ALA A 55 6.81 -13.05 -3.42
CA ALA A 55 6.83 -13.40 -4.84
C ALA A 55 7.88 -14.49 -5.13
N GLU A 56 9.09 -14.35 -4.60
CA GLU A 56 10.14 -15.37 -4.74
C GLU A 56 9.74 -16.69 -4.08
N GLN A 57 9.11 -16.64 -2.90
CA GLN A 57 8.64 -17.84 -2.21
C GLN A 57 7.52 -18.54 -2.99
N VAL A 58 6.54 -17.81 -3.53
CA VAL A 58 5.49 -18.40 -4.39
C VAL A 58 6.12 -19.07 -5.60
N LYS A 59 7.06 -18.41 -6.28
CA LYS A 59 7.78 -18.99 -7.40
C LYS A 59 8.51 -20.28 -7.01
N ALA A 60 9.21 -20.29 -5.89
CA ALA A 60 9.94 -21.47 -5.42
C ALA A 60 8.98 -22.62 -5.07
N GLU A 61 7.93 -22.37 -4.29
CA GLU A 61 7.00 -23.42 -3.83
C GLU A 61 6.08 -23.96 -4.93
N THR A 62 5.87 -23.19 -6.01
CA THR A 62 5.15 -23.66 -7.21
C THR A 62 6.04 -24.27 -8.27
N GLY A 63 7.35 -24.46 -7.99
CA GLY A 63 8.31 -25.00 -8.94
C GLY A 63 8.53 -24.11 -10.17
N GLY A 64 8.37 -22.79 -10.02
CA GLY A 64 8.48 -21.80 -11.09
C GLY A 64 7.24 -21.68 -11.98
N ARG A 65 6.17 -22.41 -11.69
CA ARG A 65 4.95 -22.41 -12.51
C ARG A 65 4.06 -21.19 -12.29
N PHE A 66 4.12 -20.56 -11.12
CA PHE A 66 3.42 -19.32 -10.82
C PHE A 66 4.41 -18.24 -10.35
N GLU A 67 4.41 -17.11 -11.02
CA GLU A 67 5.33 -16.00 -10.77
C GLU A 67 4.55 -14.69 -10.58
N PHE A 68 4.93 -13.93 -9.56
CA PHE A 68 4.53 -12.53 -9.40
C PHE A 68 5.67 -11.61 -9.83
N GLN A 69 5.35 -10.61 -10.65
CA GLN A 69 6.26 -9.54 -11.07
C GLN A 69 5.81 -8.22 -10.43
N LEU A 70 6.66 -7.67 -9.57
CA LEU A 70 6.36 -6.46 -8.83
C LEU A 70 6.74 -5.20 -9.63
N PHE A 71 5.81 -4.26 -9.73
CA PHE A 71 5.97 -2.95 -10.37
C PHE A 71 5.68 -1.85 -9.35
N PRO A 72 6.69 -1.42 -8.56
CA PRO A 72 6.56 -0.38 -7.54
C PRO A 72 6.52 1.03 -8.14
N ASN A 73 6.30 2.02 -7.27
CA ASN A 73 6.49 3.44 -7.59
C ASN A 73 5.71 3.91 -8.85
N ASN A 74 4.47 3.48 -8.98
CA ASN A 74 3.57 3.86 -10.10
C ASN A 74 4.11 3.49 -11.51
N GLN A 75 4.96 2.47 -11.65
CA GLN A 75 5.52 2.06 -12.95
C GLN A 75 4.45 1.64 -13.96
N LEU A 76 3.27 1.22 -13.50
CA LEU A 76 2.14 0.85 -14.37
C LEU A 76 1.08 1.95 -14.51
N GLY A 77 1.37 3.17 -14.08
CA GLY A 77 0.46 4.31 -14.08
C GLY A 77 0.07 4.78 -12.69
N ALA A 78 -0.70 5.84 -12.59
CA ALA A 78 -1.22 6.37 -11.33
C ALA A 78 -2.22 5.40 -10.68
N ASP A 79 -2.60 5.64 -9.41
CA ASP A 79 -3.55 4.78 -8.68
C ASP A 79 -4.85 4.55 -9.45
N SER A 80 -5.41 5.61 -10.06
CA SER A 80 -6.61 5.54 -10.87
C SER A 80 -6.45 4.70 -12.14
N ASP A 81 -5.26 4.76 -12.77
CA ASP A 81 -4.94 3.98 -13.96
C ASP A 81 -4.81 2.50 -13.60
N MET A 82 -4.08 2.19 -12.53
CA MET A 82 -3.90 0.81 -12.04
C MET A 82 -5.23 0.19 -11.62
N LEU A 83 -6.14 0.95 -10.97
CA LEU A 83 -7.48 0.44 -10.65
C LEU A 83 -8.30 0.12 -11.91
N SER A 84 -8.21 0.97 -12.93
CA SER A 84 -8.86 0.74 -14.22
C SER A 84 -8.30 -0.49 -14.94
N GLN A 85 -6.97 -0.66 -14.94
CA GLN A 85 -6.28 -1.83 -15.49
C GLN A 85 -6.65 -3.13 -14.73
N LEU A 86 -6.71 -3.08 -13.39
CA LEU A 86 -7.15 -4.22 -12.57
C LEU A 86 -8.58 -4.64 -12.94
N ARG A 87 -9.48 -3.66 -13.08
CA ARG A 87 -10.89 -3.89 -13.45
C ARG A 87 -11.01 -4.53 -14.83
N SER A 88 -10.26 -4.05 -15.82
CA SER A 88 -10.29 -4.58 -17.19
C SER A 88 -9.58 -5.93 -17.33
N GLY A 89 -8.65 -6.25 -16.42
CA GLY A 89 -7.79 -7.44 -16.46
C GLY A 89 -6.47 -7.21 -17.22
N ALA A 90 -6.12 -5.96 -17.53
CA ALA A 90 -4.80 -5.60 -18.06
C ALA A 90 -3.71 -5.64 -16.97
N LEU A 91 -4.10 -5.55 -15.71
CA LEU A 91 -3.29 -5.77 -14.51
C LEU A 91 -3.93 -6.90 -13.70
N GLU A 92 -3.13 -7.86 -13.24
CA GLU A 92 -3.62 -9.00 -12.47
C GLU A 92 -3.82 -8.66 -11.00
N CYS A 93 -2.88 -7.90 -10.39
CA CYS A 93 -2.92 -7.56 -8.96
C CYS A 93 -2.58 -6.08 -8.71
N PHE A 94 -3.28 -5.49 -7.75
CA PHE A 94 -3.04 -4.13 -7.30
C PHE A 94 -3.23 -4.03 -5.78
N LEU A 95 -2.22 -3.50 -5.08
CA LEU A 95 -2.39 -3.15 -3.68
C LEU A 95 -2.85 -1.71 -3.58
N ASN A 96 -4.06 -1.54 -3.08
CA ASN A 96 -4.66 -0.21 -2.95
C ASN A 96 -5.42 -0.06 -1.64
N SER A 97 -5.36 1.14 -1.10
CA SER A 97 -6.11 1.53 0.08
C SER A 97 -7.61 1.53 -0.19
N GLY A 98 -8.38 1.01 0.77
CA GLY A 98 -9.85 1.09 0.73
C GLY A 98 -10.36 2.52 0.68
N VAL A 99 -9.67 3.43 1.32
CA VAL A 99 -10.03 4.85 1.40
C VAL A 99 -9.63 5.63 0.15
N ASN A 100 -8.59 5.21 -0.59
CA ASN A 100 -8.10 5.85 -1.82
C ASN A 100 -9.03 5.55 -3.02
N VAL A 101 -8.49 5.42 -4.22
CA VAL A 101 -9.25 5.24 -5.46
C VAL A 101 -10.23 4.06 -5.43
N LEU A 102 -10.00 3.03 -4.61
CA LEU A 102 -10.96 1.94 -4.43
C LEU A 102 -12.32 2.44 -3.95
N SER A 103 -12.35 3.47 -3.10
CA SER A 103 -13.59 4.09 -2.61
C SER A 103 -14.42 4.75 -3.72
N THR A 104 -13.84 5.05 -4.86
CA THR A 104 -14.57 5.60 -6.02
C THR A 104 -15.48 4.56 -6.67
N MET A 105 -15.14 3.28 -6.51
CA MET A 105 -15.94 2.14 -7.00
C MET A 105 -16.75 1.47 -5.88
N ILE A 106 -16.20 1.42 -4.68
CA ILE A 106 -16.76 0.74 -3.51
C ILE A 106 -16.74 1.75 -2.34
N PRO A 107 -17.73 2.65 -2.27
CA PRO A 107 -17.72 3.71 -1.25
C PRO A 107 -17.56 3.19 0.19
N SER A 108 -18.16 2.03 0.51
CA SER A 108 -18.02 1.39 1.82
C SER A 108 -16.59 0.98 2.17
N ALA A 109 -15.71 0.76 1.19
CA ALA A 109 -14.31 0.44 1.45
C ALA A 109 -13.57 1.56 2.20
N ALA A 110 -14.07 2.80 2.15
CA ALA A 110 -13.50 3.93 2.85
C ALA A 110 -13.72 3.93 4.37
N ILE A 111 -14.64 3.12 4.90
CA ILE A 111 -15.07 3.21 6.30
C ILE A 111 -13.92 3.00 7.31
N SER A 112 -12.91 2.17 6.95
CA SER A 112 -11.74 1.92 7.80
C SER A 112 -10.89 3.18 8.05
N GLY A 113 -10.99 4.19 7.18
CA GLY A 113 -10.31 5.47 7.32
C GLY A 113 -11.19 6.57 7.90
N THR A 114 -12.30 6.25 8.58
CA THR A 114 -13.10 7.25 9.28
C THR A 114 -12.22 8.02 10.28
N GLY A 115 -12.26 9.35 10.21
CA GLY A 115 -11.39 10.21 10.99
C GLY A 115 -11.43 9.91 12.48
N PHE A 116 -10.28 9.67 13.08
CA PHE A 116 -10.09 9.35 14.51
C PHE A 116 -10.91 8.16 15.03
N ALA A 117 -11.34 7.23 14.17
CA ALA A 117 -12.10 6.06 14.60
C ALA A 117 -11.23 5.12 15.47
N PHE A 118 -10.02 4.82 15.04
CA PHE A 118 -9.12 3.91 15.76
C PHE A 118 -8.09 4.70 16.57
N LYS A 119 -7.93 4.35 17.83
CA LYS A 119 -6.97 5.00 18.74
C LYS A 119 -5.58 4.34 18.72
N ASP A 120 -5.53 3.03 18.41
CA ASP A 120 -4.34 2.20 18.46
C ASP A 120 -4.46 0.96 17.57
N TYR A 121 -3.34 0.27 17.35
CA TYR A 121 -3.28 -0.96 16.57
C TYR A 121 -4.09 -2.13 17.14
N PRO A 122 -4.11 -2.42 18.46
CA PRO A 122 -4.95 -3.47 19.01
C PRO A 122 -6.44 -3.31 18.66
N THR A 123 -6.97 -2.10 18.83
CA THR A 123 -8.35 -1.77 18.48
C THR A 123 -8.61 -1.92 16.99
N LEU A 124 -7.68 -1.42 16.17
CA LEU A 124 -7.72 -1.52 14.72
C LEU A 124 -7.74 -2.98 14.24
N TRP A 125 -6.77 -3.79 14.68
CA TRP A 125 -6.67 -5.17 14.18
C TRP A 125 -7.83 -6.03 14.65
N SER A 126 -8.39 -5.77 15.83
CA SER A 126 -9.63 -6.43 16.28
C SER A 126 -10.78 -6.18 15.32
N ALA A 127 -10.92 -4.97 14.79
CA ALA A 127 -11.96 -4.63 13.81
C ALA A 127 -11.64 -5.17 12.41
N MET A 128 -10.41 -4.96 11.91
CA MET A 128 -10.05 -5.27 10.51
C MET A 128 -9.81 -6.76 10.26
N ASP A 129 -9.34 -7.52 11.24
CA ASP A 129 -9.30 -8.99 11.16
C ASP A 129 -10.62 -9.63 11.59
N GLY A 130 -11.54 -8.85 12.19
CA GLY A 130 -12.86 -9.24 12.66
C GLY A 130 -13.99 -8.96 11.67
N LYS A 131 -15.16 -8.61 12.22
CA LYS A 131 -16.42 -8.45 11.47
C LYS A 131 -16.38 -7.31 10.45
N LEU A 132 -15.77 -6.16 10.79
CA LEU A 132 -15.65 -5.02 9.89
C LEU A 132 -14.83 -5.40 8.66
N GLY A 133 -13.65 -6.00 8.85
CA GLY A 133 -12.82 -6.47 7.73
C GLY A 133 -13.52 -7.53 6.88
N ALA A 134 -14.26 -8.46 7.50
CA ALA A 134 -15.05 -9.46 6.77
C ALA A 134 -16.16 -8.81 5.92
N HIS A 135 -16.87 -7.82 6.47
CA HIS A 135 -17.85 -7.03 5.72
C HIS A 135 -17.22 -6.35 4.50
N LEU A 136 -16.07 -5.69 4.68
CA LEU A 136 -15.36 -4.98 3.61
C LEU A 136 -14.89 -5.95 2.50
N ARG A 137 -14.30 -7.09 2.87
CA ARG A 137 -13.93 -8.14 1.89
C ARG A 137 -15.15 -8.63 1.11
N GLY A 138 -16.29 -8.77 1.77
CA GLY A 138 -17.57 -9.10 1.13
C GLY A 138 -17.97 -8.05 0.07
N GLN A 139 -17.85 -6.77 0.37
CA GLN A 139 -18.16 -5.69 -0.58
C GLN A 139 -17.18 -5.68 -1.77
N ILE A 140 -15.88 -5.85 -1.52
CA ILE A 140 -14.85 -5.95 -2.56
C ILE A 140 -15.12 -7.16 -3.48
N THR A 141 -15.47 -8.29 -2.89
CA THR A 141 -15.82 -9.51 -3.65
C THR A 141 -17.07 -9.32 -4.50
N LYS A 142 -18.10 -8.66 -3.99
CA LYS A 142 -19.31 -8.31 -4.75
C LYS A 142 -19.01 -7.37 -5.93
N ALA A 143 -18.02 -6.49 -5.79
CA ALA A 143 -17.57 -5.60 -6.87
C ALA A 143 -16.76 -6.31 -7.97
N GLY A 144 -16.51 -7.61 -7.85
CA GLY A 144 -15.91 -8.43 -8.91
C GLY A 144 -14.43 -8.67 -8.76
N PHE A 145 -13.83 -8.36 -7.63
CA PHE A 145 -12.42 -8.68 -7.32
C PHE A 145 -12.31 -9.93 -6.45
N VAL A 146 -11.11 -10.51 -6.44
CA VAL A 146 -10.65 -11.37 -5.35
C VAL A 146 -9.82 -10.51 -4.42
N VAL A 147 -10.00 -10.69 -3.12
CA VAL A 147 -9.24 -9.97 -2.08
C VAL A 147 -8.73 -10.99 -1.06
N LEU A 148 -7.49 -10.80 -0.60
CA LEU A 148 -6.90 -11.68 0.41
C LEU A 148 -7.47 -11.38 1.81
N ASP A 149 -7.30 -12.34 2.73
CA ASP A 149 -7.90 -12.26 4.07
C ASP A 149 -7.30 -11.16 4.94
N LYS A 150 -6.01 -10.90 4.76
CA LYS A 150 -5.28 -9.93 5.57
C LYS A 150 -5.09 -8.63 4.81
N ILE A 151 -5.37 -7.51 5.49
CA ILE A 151 -5.07 -6.17 5.01
C ILE A 151 -3.67 -5.77 5.46
N TRP A 152 -2.86 -5.24 4.55
CA TRP A 152 -1.50 -4.77 4.79
C TRP A 152 -1.52 -3.42 5.52
N ASP A 153 -0.54 -3.17 6.39
CA ASP A 153 -0.47 -1.94 7.16
C ASP A 153 0.16 -0.80 6.35
N ASN A 154 -0.55 0.30 6.19
CA ASN A 154 0.06 1.55 5.74
C ASN A 154 0.47 2.39 6.95
N GLY A 155 -0.34 2.35 8.01
CA GLY A 155 -0.08 3.01 9.28
C GLY A 155 -1.01 4.17 9.59
N PHE A 156 -0.88 4.67 10.82
CA PHE A 156 -1.52 5.92 11.23
C PHE A 156 -0.87 7.10 10.54
N ARG A 157 -1.69 8.01 10.04
CA ARG A 157 -1.28 9.09 9.15
C ARG A 157 -1.01 10.38 9.92
N LEU A 158 0.13 11.00 9.61
CA LEU A 158 0.58 12.26 10.16
C LEU A 158 0.38 13.36 9.11
N THR A 159 0.25 14.61 9.55
CA THR A 159 0.15 15.74 8.62
C THR A 159 1.48 16.47 8.53
N THR A 160 2.02 16.64 7.32
CA THR A 160 3.21 17.47 7.08
C THR A 160 2.87 18.74 6.33
N ASN A 161 3.61 19.82 6.58
CA ASN A 161 3.51 21.07 5.84
C ASN A 161 4.81 21.88 5.94
N SER A 162 4.90 22.97 5.15
CA SER A 162 6.07 23.84 5.14
C SER A 162 5.90 25.16 5.90
N ALA A 163 4.68 25.40 6.50
CA ALA A 163 4.34 26.70 7.07
C ALA A 163 4.52 26.77 8.60
N LYS A 164 3.88 25.85 9.35
CA LYS A 164 3.84 25.89 10.83
C LYS A 164 3.44 24.52 11.41
N PRO A 165 3.76 24.25 12.70
CA PRO A 165 3.18 23.12 13.41
C PRO A 165 1.65 23.19 13.46
N ILE A 166 0.97 22.04 13.42
CA ILE A 166 -0.48 21.92 13.61
C ILE A 166 -0.70 21.37 15.01
N ASN A 167 -1.29 22.18 15.90
CA ASN A 167 -1.64 21.80 17.27
C ASN A 167 -3.16 21.76 17.50
N HIS A 168 -3.91 22.50 16.69
CA HIS A 168 -5.36 22.65 16.80
C HIS A 168 -6.00 22.64 15.39
N PRO A 169 -7.27 22.23 15.20
CA PRO A 169 -7.95 22.29 13.90
C PRO A 169 -7.87 23.67 13.20
N ASP A 170 -7.89 24.76 13.97
CA ASP A 170 -7.80 26.11 13.42
C ASP A 170 -6.45 26.39 12.73
N ASP A 171 -5.41 25.62 13.04
CA ASP A 171 -4.12 25.72 12.34
C ASP A 171 -4.19 25.24 10.89
N LEU A 172 -5.19 24.43 10.57
CA LEU A 172 -5.46 23.95 9.20
C LEU A 172 -6.24 24.95 8.36
N ARG A 173 -6.79 26.01 8.96
CA ARG A 173 -7.68 26.97 8.26
C ARG A 173 -7.00 27.58 7.03
N GLY A 174 -7.59 27.31 5.85
CA GLY A 174 -7.11 27.80 4.56
C GLY A 174 -5.85 27.13 4.03
N MET A 175 -5.23 26.18 4.77
CA MET A 175 -4.06 25.44 4.33
C MET A 175 -4.44 24.53 3.16
N LYS A 176 -3.71 24.63 2.05
CA LYS A 176 -3.89 23.74 0.89
C LYS A 176 -3.24 22.41 1.20
N ILE A 177 -4.05 21.40 1.50
CA ILE A 177 -3.58 20.05 1.85
C ILE A 177 -3.85 19.11 0.70
N ARG A 178 -2.82 18.43 0.20
CA ARG A 178 -3.00 17.29 -0.70
C ARG A 178 -3.54 16.11 0.10
N VAL A 179 -4.57 15.51 -0.44
CA VAL A 179 -5.10 14.21 0.05
C VAL A 179 -5.17 13.23 -1.12
N PRO A 180 -5.23 11.91 -0.87
CA PRO A 180 -5.54 10.92 -1.92
C PRO A 180 -6.88 11.19 -2.60
N VAL A 181 -7.11 10.58 -3.77
CA VAL A 181 -8.35 10.73 -4.54
C VAL A 181 -9.49 10.01 -3.82
N SER A 182 -10.16 10.72 -2.92
CA SER A 182 -11.22 10.16 -2.08
C SER A 182 -12.16 11.27 -1.59
N ALA A 183 -13.46 11.04 -1.75
CA ALA A 183 -14.49 11.95 -1.24
C ALA A 183 -14.43 12.09 0.29
N MET A 184 -14.11 10.99 1.01
CA MET A 184 -14.02 10.99 2.46
C MET A 184 -12.82 11.80 2.95
N TRP A 185 -11.65 11.66 2.33
CA TRP A 185 -10.47 12.47 2.67
C TRP A 185 -10.72 13.97 2.44
N LEU A 186 -11.31 14.30 1.30
CA LEU A 186 -11.70 15.69 1.01
C LEU A 186 -12.69 16.22 2.08
N SER A 187 -13.70 15.42 2.45
CA SER A 187 -14.68 15.79 3.49
C SER A 187 -14.01 15.98 4.87
N LEU A 188 -13.12 15.06 5.28
CA LEU A 188 -12.39 15.12 6.53
C LEU A 188 -11.63 16.45 6.68
N PHE A 189 -10.74 16.75 5.75
CA PHE A 189 -9.90 17.95 5.85
C PHE A 189 -10.69 19.25 5.64
N ARG A 190 -11.75 19.22 4.83
CA ARG A 190 -12.68 20.34 4.71
C ARG A 190 -13.41 20.60 6.03
N SER A 191 -13.86 19.57 6.72
CA SER A 191 -14.51 19.68 8.04
C SER A 191 -13.57 20.21 9.11
N LEU A 192 -12.27 19.98 8.97
CA LEU A 192 -11.23 20.54 9.82
C LEU A 192 -10.84 21.98 9.45
N GLY A 193 -11.37 22.55 8.35
CA GLY A 193 -11.14 23.92 7.92
C GLY A 193 -10.04 24.11 6.87
N ALA A 194 -9.40 23.04 6.41
CA ALA A 194 -8.41 23.08 5.33
C ALA A 194 -9.05 23.26 3.95
N THR A 195 -8.20 23.51 2.96
CA THR A 195 -8.54 23.51 1.52
C THR A 195 -7.93 22.25 0.88
N PRO A 196 -8.59 21.09 0.97
CA PRO A 196 -8.03 19.84 0.46
C PRO A 196 -8.13 19.74 -1.05
N THR A 197 -7.09 19.14 -1.67
CA THR A 197 -7.03 18.81 -3.10
C THR A 197 -6.69 17.34 -3.27
N GLY A 198 -7.53 16.59 -3.99
CA GLY A 198 -7.29 15.18 -4.32
C GLY A 198 -6.30 15.06 -5.47
N LEU A 199 -5.12 14.46 -5.22
CA LEU A 199 -4.11 14.17 -6.24
C LEU A 199 -3.62 12.72 -6.09
N ASN A 200 -3.33 12.07 -7.22
CA ASN A 200 -2.66 10.77 -7.19
C ASN A 200 -1.29 10.86 -6.50
N PHE A 201 -0.82 9.75 -5.92
CA PHE A 201 0.43 9.77 -5.15
C PHE A 201 1.64 10.16 -6.01
N ALA A 202 1.67 9.78 -7.27
CA ALA A 202 2.73 10.14 -8.22
C ALA A 202 2.99 11.65 -8.36
N GLU A 203 1.98 12.48 -8.06
CA GLU A 203 2.03 13.94 -8.22
C GLU A 203 2.48 14.67 -6.95
N VAL A 204 2.51 13.97 -5.79
CA VAL A 204 2.64 14.60 -4.46
C VAL A 204 3.94 15.36 -4.29
N TYR A 205 5.08 14.74 -4.59
CA TYR A 205 6.40 15.37 -4.40
C TYR A 205 6.49 16.67 -5.20
N THR A 206 6.11 16.64 -6.47
CA THR A 206 6.14 17.81 -7.35
C THR A 206 5.16 18.90 -6.90
N ALA A 207 3.95 18.53 -6.48
CA ALA A 207 2.95 19.49 -5.99
C ALA A 207 3.41 20.21 -4.71
N LEU A 208 4.12 19.51 -3.80
CA LEU A 208 4.73 20.11 -2.62
C LEU A 208 5.94 20.99 -2.98
N GLN A 209 6.82 20.51 -3.85
CA GLN A 209 8.01 21.25 -4.31
C GLN A 209 7.65 22.55 -4.99
N THR A 210 6.63 22.53 -5.84
CA THR A 210 6.15 23.70 -6.59
C THR A 210 5.14 24.56 -5.80
N LYS A 211 4.83 24.18 -4.55
CA LYS A 211 3.89 24.87 -3.66
C LYS A 211 2.46 25.01 -4.25
N VAL A 212 2.06 24.09 -5.11
CA VAL A 212 0.65 23.93 -5.51
C VAL A 212 -0.20 23.58 -4.30
N VAL A 213 0.37 22.79 -3.37
CA VAL A 213 -0.17 22.50 -2.03
C VAL A 213 0.88 22.85 -0.97
N ASP A 214 0.42 23.25 0.22
CA ASP A 214 1.25 23.63 1.35
C ASP A 214 1.73 22.41 2.16
N GLY A 215 0.92 21.35 2.15
CA GLY A 215 1.13 20.15 2.93
C GLY A 215 0.44 18.92 2.37
N GLN A 216 0.70 17.81 3.04
CA GLN A 216 0.13 16.51 2.74
C GLN A 216 -0.02 15.69 4.03
N GLU A 217 -0.61 14.51 3.95
CA GLU A 217 -0.72 13.58 5.06
C GLU A 217 -0.36 12.16 4.60
N ASN A 218 0.47 11.49 5.38
CA ASN A 218 0.91 10.12 5.14
C ASN A 218 1.54 9.52 6.42
N PRO A 219 1.65 8.19 6.51
CA PRO A 219 2.41 7.55 7.56
C PRO A 219 3.93 7.80 7.44
N PRO A 220 4.69 7.65 8.55
CA PRO A 220 6.14 7.87 8.55
C PRO A 220 6.90 7.08 7.48
N ALA A 221 6.52 5.82 7.24
CA ALA A 221 7.14 4.97 6.23
C ALA A 221 7.07 5.56 4.82
N ILE A 222 5.92 6.12 4.44
CA ILE A 222 5.75 6.79 3.14
C ILE A 222 6.51 8.12 3.11
N ILE A 223 6.44 8.93 4.19
CA ILE A 223 7.17 10.20 4.27
C ILE A 223 8.67 9.96 4.06
N SER A 224 9.21 8.90 4.66
CA SER A 224 10.61 8.50 4.50
C SER A 224 10.91 7.96 3.10
N ALA A 225 10.21 6.92 2.66
CA ALA A 225 10.51 6.21 1.41
C ALA A 225 10.32 7.10 0.16
N ALA A 226 9.33 7.99 0.17
CA ALA A 226 9.08 8.95 -0.91
C ALA A 226 9.83 10.28 -0.72
N ARG A 227 10.70 10.38 0.29
CA ARG A 227 11.55 11.56 0.58
C ARG A 227 10.76 12.87 0.74
N LEU A 228 9.53 12.80 1.25
CA LEU A 228 8.69 13.99 1.40
C LEU A 228 9.26 15.00 2.40
N TYR A 229 10.15 14.56 3.30
CA TYR A 229 10.89 15.41 4.23
C TYR A 229 11.80 16.45 3.52
N GLU A 230 12.17 16.24 2.25
CA GLU A 230 12.97 17.20 1.48
C GLU A 230 12.17 18.46 1.07
N VAL A 231 10.84 18.31 0.97
CA VAL A 231 9.93 19.36 0.51
C VAL A 231 8.92 19.80 1.58
N GLN A 232 9.11 19.32 2.82
CA GLN A 232 8.27 19.65 3.98
C GLN A 232 9.14 20.00 5.17
N LYS A 233 8.63 20.78 6.12
CA LYS A 233 9.37 21.25 7.29
C LYS A 233 8.81 20.77 8.62
N TYR A 234 7.51 20.75 8.76
CA TYR A 234 6.81 20.37 9.98
C TYR A 234 6.07 19.05 9.80
N CYS A 235 6.07 18.23 10.83
CA CYS A 235 5.34 16.96 10.88
C CYS A 235 4.56 16.87 12.19
N SER A 236 3.28 17.08 12.11
CA SER A 236 2.37 17.01 13.26
C SER A 236 1.78 15.62 13.38
N ALA A 237 1.97 14.98 14.54
CA ALA A 237 1.51 13.62 14.81
C ALA A 237 0.00 13.60 15.06
N THR A 238 -0.76 13.95 14.03
CA THR A 238 -2.23 14.06 14.10
C THR A 238 -2.90 12.71 14.28
N ASN A 239 -2.32 11.61 13.79
CA ASN A 239 -2.91 10.25 13.82
C ASN A 239 -4.41 10.26 13.47
N HIS A 240 -4.78 11.16 12.57
CA HIS A 240 -6.16 11.50 12.24
C HIS A 240 -6.93 10.38 11.57
N MET A 241 -6.23 9.41 11.00
CA MET A 241 -6.80 8.18 10.47
C MET A 241 -5.72 7.11 10.33
N TRP A 242 -6.15 5.86 10.31
CA TRP A 242 -5.36 4.72 9.85
C TRP A 242 -5.72 4.40 8.41
N ASP A 243 -4.76 3.86 7.68
CA ASP A 243 -4.94 3.38 6.34
C ASP A 243 -4.21 2.04 6.12
N GLY A 244 -4.75 1.20 5.25
CA GLY A 244 -4.16 -0.10 4.91
C GLY A 244 -4.45 -0.48 3.47
N TRP A 245 -3.63 -1.39 2.92
CA TRP A 245 -3.80 -1.85 1.55
C TRP A 245 -4.45 -3.22 1.47
N TRP A 246 -5.51 -3.29 0.67
CA TRP A 246 -6.09 -4.54 0.23
C TRP A 246 -5.26 -5.11 -0.93
N PHE A 247 -4.89 -6.38 -0.85
CA PHE A 247 -4.33 -7.11 -1.98
C PHE A 247 -5.48 -7.53 -2.90
N LEU A 248 -5.68 -6.80 -3.97
CA LEU A 248 -6.75 -6.98 -4.93
C LEU A 248 -6.27 -7.77 -6.13
N ILE A 249 -7.07 -8.74 -6.59
CA ILE A 249 -6.76 -9.58 -7.74
C ILE A 249 -7.91 -9.53 -8.74
N ASN A 250 -7.61 -9.43 -10.02
CA ASN A 250 -8.60 -9.59 -11.06
C ASN A 250 -9.19 -11.01 -11.01
N ARG A 251 -10.51 -11.10 -10.83
CA ARG A 251 -11.21 -12.40 -10.65
C ARG A 251 -10.99 -13.36 -11.81
N ARG A 252 -10.99 -12.86 -13.06
CA ARG A 252 -10.83 -13.71 -14.24
C ARG A 252 -9.41 -14.25 -14.35
N ALA A 253 -8.41 -13.44 -14.02
CA ALA A 253 -7.01 -13.87 -13.97
C ALA A 253 -6.83 -14.96 -12.91
N TRP A 254 -7.33 -14.71 -11.68
CA TRP A 254 -7.23 -15.66 -10.57
C TRP A 254 -7.89 -17.00 -10.88
N GLY A 255 -9.09 -16.99 -11.51
CA GLY A 255 -9.80 -18.20 -11.87
C GLY A 255 -9.12 -19.11 -12.87
N ARG A 256 -8.04 -18.64 -13.53
CA ARG A 256 -7.20 -19.47 -14.43
C ARG A 256 -6.05 -20.17 -13.71
N VAL A 257 -5.74 -19.77 -12.49
CA VAL A 257 -4.68 -20.37 -11.68
C VAL A 257 -5.23 -21.64 -11.00
N PRO A 258 -4.55 -22.80 -11.06
CA PRO A 258 -4.96 -24.02 -10.36
C PRO A 258 -5.14 -23.80 -8.86
N ALA A 259 -6.15 -24.45 -8.25
CA ALA A 259 -6.52 -24.27 -6.83
C ALA A 259 -5.34 -24.41 -5.87
N GLY A 260 -4.50 -25.45 -6.03
CA GLY A 260 -3.33 -25.64 -5.16
C GLY A 260 -2.29 -24.53 -5.25
N MET A 261 -2.16 -23.86 -6.43
CA MET A 261 -1.28 -22.69 -6.55
C MET A 261 -1.94 -21.45 -5.94
N GLN A 262 -3.27 -21.31 -6.04
CA GLN A 262 -4.02 -20.24 -5.36
C GLN A 262 -3.86 -20.34 -3.84
N GLU A 263 -4.01 -21.55 -3.28
CA GLU A 263 -3.83 -21.82 -1.84
C GLU A 263 -2.41 -21.49 -1.39
N THR A 264 -1.39 -21.94 -2.15
CA THR A 264 0.02 -21.63 -1.87
C THR A 264 0.28 -20.14 -1.87
N ALA A 265 -0.16 -19.41 -2.91
CA ALA A 265 0.03 -17.97 -3.01
C ALA A 265 -0.72 -17.22 -1.90
N THR A 266 -1.96 -17.59 -1.62
CA THR A 266 -2.77 -16.96 -0.55
C THR A 266 -2.09 -17.13 0.81
N ARG A 267 -1.63 -18.31 1.15
CA ARG A 267 -0.92 -18.60 2.41
C ARG A 267 0.34 -17.76 2.56
N ILE A 268 1.17 -17.73 1.51
CA ILE A 268 2.45 -16.99 1.53
C ILE A 268 2.20 -15.49 1.63
N LEU A 269 1.28 -14.94 0.84
CA LEU A 269 0.96 -13.51 0.84
C LEU A 269 0.32 -13.05 2.16
N ASN A 270 -0.55 -13.87 2.76
CA ASN A 270 -1.10 -13.57 4.09
C ASN A 270 -0.02 -13.61 5.19
N ALA A 271 0.92 -14.57 5.12
CA ALA A 271 2.06 -14.62 6.05
C ALA A 271 2.99 -13.41 5.90
N ALA A 272 3.27 -12.99 4.65
CA ALA A 272 4.06 -11.81 4.36
C ALA A 272 3.38 -10.52 4.84
N CYS A 273 2.05 -10.43 4.72
CA CYS A 273 1.27 -9.34 5.29
C CYS A 273 1.43 -9.24 6.81
N MET A 274 1.36 -10.37 7.52
CA MET A 274 1.52 -10.36 8.99
C MET A 274 2.92 -9.92 9.40
N ALA A 275 3.96 -10.39 8.69
CA ALA A 275 5.34 -9.96 8.93
C ALA A 275 5.57 -8.47 8.61
N GLU A 276 4.90 -7.95 7.58
CA GLU A 276 4.96 -6.52 7.24
C GLU A 276 4.32 -5.65 8.33
N ARG A 277 3.17 -6.05 8.89
CA ARG A 277 2.54 -5.33 10.01
C ARG A 277 3.46 -5.21 11.23
N GLU A 278 4.20 -6.27 11.55
CA GLU A 278 5.17 -6.26 12.66
C GLU A 278 6.33 -5.31 12.35
N ASP A 279 6.87 -5.35 11.13
CA ASP A 279 7.94 -4.48 10.67
C ASP A 279 7.53 -3.00 10.73
N VAL A 280 6.36 -2.65 10.21
CA VAL A 280 5.84 -1.26 10.21
C VAL A 280 5.68 -0.77 11.64
N ALA A 281 5.09 -1.58 12.53
CA ALA A 281 4.91 -1.22 13.93
C ALA A 281 6.25 -0.96 14.65
N GLN A 282 7.28 -1.79 14.38
CA GLN A 282 8.62 -1.62 14.96
C GLN A 282 9.35 -0.39 14.40
N GLN A 283 9.20 -0.12 13.10
CA GLN A 283 9.89 0.97 12.42
C GLN A 283 9.37 2.36 12.78
N ASN A 284 8.10 2.49 13.16
CA ASN A 284 7.48 3.80 13.37
C ASN A 284 8.24 4.71 14.36
N THR A 285 8.76 4.15 15.47
CA THR A 285 9.56 4.93 16.45
C THR A 285 10.93 5.34 15.88
N ALA A 286 11.60 4.45 15.17
CA ALA A 286 12.89 4.73 14.53
C ALA A 286 12.73 5.78 13.42
N LEU A 287 11.70 5.64 12.58
CA LEU A 287 11.42 6.57 11.50
C LEU A 287 11.15 8.00 11.99
N ARG A 288 10.45 8.17 13.12
CA ARG A 288 10.27 9.52 13.72
C ARG A 288 11.61 10.18 14.03
N ARG A 289 12.53 9.45 14.65
CA ARG A 289 13.89 9.94 14.97
C ARG A 289 14.67 10.25 13.70
N ASP A 290 14.64 9.35 12.72
CA ASP A 290 15.44 9.47 11.50
C ASP A 290 14.91 10.63 10.61
N LEU A 291 13.60 10.81 10.53
CA LEU A 291 12.98 11.95 9.84
C LEU A 291 13.25 13.28 10.56
N ALA A 292 13.31 13.28 11.90
CA ALA A 292 13.71 14.46 12.66
C ALA A 292 15.19 14.81 12.40
N ALA A 293 16.07 13.81 12.34
CA ALA A 293 17.48 14.00 11.95
C ALA A 293 17.62 14.50 10.50
N ALA A 294 16.69 14.14 9.62
CA ALA A 294 16.62 14.64 8.24
C ALA A 294 16.01 16.06 8.11
N GLY A 295 15.63 16.69 9.23
CA GLY A 295 15.21 18.10 9.27
C GLY A 295 13.72 18.35 9.47
N LEU A 296 12.88 17.31 9.63
CA LEU A 296 11.48 17.50 9.99
C LEU A 296 11.33 17.89 11.48
N VAL A 297 10.58 18.93 11.73
CA VAL A 297 10.21 19.37 13.09
C VAL A 297 8.91 18.69 13.52
N PHE A 298 9.00 17.80 14.50
CA PHE A 298 7.84 17.05 14.99
C PHE A 298 7.16 17.80 16.16
N ASN A 299 5.83 17.68 16.22
CA ASN A 299 5.03 17.96 17.40
C ASN A 299 3.96 16.88 17.60
N ASP A 300 3.62 16.62 18.86
CA ASP A 300 2.50 15.76 19.22
C ASP A 300 1.21 16.56 19.23
N VAL A 301 0.10 15.92 18.90
CA VAL A 301 -1.21 16.57 18.73
C VAL A 301 -2.24 15.89 19.62
N ASP A 302 -2.99 16.67 20.39
CA ASP A 302 -4.17 16.19 21.09
C ASP A 302 -5.31 15.93 20.09
N PRO A 303 -5.83 14.71 19.94
CA PRO A 303 -6.92 14.40 19.01
C PRO A 303 -8.28 14.96 19.47
N GLY A 304 -8.44 15.35 20.74
CA GLY A 304 -9.72 15.79 21.32
C GLY A 304 -10.37 16.93 20.53
N PRO A 305 -9.70 18.08 20.35
CA PRO A 305 -10.25 19.21 19.59
C PRO A 305 -10.60 18.87 18.14
N PHE A 306 -9.83 17.97 17.51
CA PHE A 306 -10.09 17.52 16.13
C PHE A 306 -11.34 16.65 16.05
N ARG A 307 -11.52 15.70 16.98
CA ARG A 307 -12.73 14.87 17.07
C ARG A 307 -13.97 15.73 17.32
N GLU A 308 -13.90 16.69 18.26
CA GLU A 308 -14.97 17.64 18.54
C GLU A 308 -15.33 18.45 17.29
N LYS A 309 -14.33 18.94 16.54
CA LYS A 309 -14.55 19.67 15.30
C LYS A 309 -15.25 18.81 14.24
N LEU A 310 -14.88 17.53 14.08
CA LEU A 310 -15.54 16.62 13.16
C LEU A 310 -16.99 16.32 13.58
N SER A 311 -17.23 16.12 14.88
CA SER A 311 -18.58 15.90 15.40
C SER A 311 -19.48 17.13 15.17
N THR A 312 -19.03 18.32 15.56
CA THR A 312 -19.79 19.56 15.44
C THR A 312 -20.00 20.00 13.99
N SER A 313 -19.08 19.69 13.07
CA SER A 313 -19.25 19.94 11.64
C SER A 313 -20.24 19.00 10.95
N GLY A 314 -20.69 17.94 11.62
CA GLY A 314 -21.57 16.93 11.07
C GLY A 314 -20.88 15.86 10.21
N TYR A 315 -19.54 15.80 10.22
CA TYR A 315 -18.75 14.82 9.44
C TYR A 315 -19.18 13.37 9.73
N TYR A 316 -19.25 12.97 10.99
CA TYR A 316 -19.63 11.60 11.35
C TYR A 316 -21.06 11.26 10.93
N ARG A 317 -22.01 12.19 11.06
CA ARG A 317 -23.39 12.01 10.62
C ARG A 317 -23.49 11.84 9.10
N GLU A 318 -22.74 12.65 8.35
CA GLU A 318 -22.65 12.53 6.88
C GLU A 318 -22.19 11.14 6.47
N TRP A 319 -21.08 10.66 7.07
CA TRP A 319 -20.47 9.39 6.66
C TRP A 319 -21.23 8.18 7.19
N ARG A 320 -21.83 8.25 8.37
CA ARG A 320 -22.78 7.25 8.87
C ARG A 320 -23.93 7.03 7.87
N SER A 321 -24.53 8.11 7.39
CA SER A 321 -25.58 8.04 6.38
C SER A 321 -25.13 7.42 5.06
N LYS A 322 -23.88 7.67 4.63
CA LYS A 322 -23.33 7.12 3.39
C LYS A 322 -22.93 5.64 3.49
N PHE A 323 -22.41 5.23 4.63
CA PHE A 323 -21.99 3.83 4.85
C PHE A 323 -23.16 2.93 5.25
N GLY A 324 -24.21 3.50 5.82
CA GLY A 324 -25.36 2.79 6.36
C GLY A 324 -25.13 2.27 7.79
N GLU A 325 -26.23 2.01 8.49
CA GLU A 325 -26.23 1.65 9.91
C GLU A 325 -25.47 0.34 10.19
N GLU A 326 -25.56 -0.65 9.31
CA GLU A 326 -24.87 -1.94 9.47
C GLU A 326 -23.33 -1.75 9.51
N ALA A 327 -22.78 -1.10 8.46
CA ALA A 327 -21.34 -0.91 8.38
C ALA A 327 -20.83 0.05 9.47
N TRP A 328 -21.61 1.08 9.81
CA TRP A 328 -21.27 2.01 10.88
C TRP A 328 -21.29 1.34 12.26
N GLY A 329 -22.28 0.50 12.53
CA GLY A 329 -22.33 -0.30 13.75
C GLY A 329 -21.12 -1.22 13.90
N LEU A 330 -20.67 -1.87 12.81
CA LEU A 330 -19.46 -2.68 12.81
C LEU A 330 -18.19 -1.85 13.07
N LEU A 331 -18.13 -0.60 12.59
CA LEU A 331 -17.05 0.32 12.92
C LEU A 331 -17.06 0.66 14.41
N GLU A 332 -18.21 1.04 14.97
CA GLU A 332 -18.35 1.43 16.38
C GLU A 332 -18.17 0.26 17.36
N GLU A 333 -18.44 -1.01 16.94
CA GLU A 333 -18.06 -2.19 17.75
C GLU A 333 -16.54 -2.22 18.04
N GLY A 334 -15.73 -1.77 17.07
CA GLY A 334 -14.27 -1.74 17.20
C GLY A 334 -13.72 -0.43 17.76
N SER A 335 -14.29 0.72 17.38
CA SER A 335 -13.74 2.05 17.69
C SER A 335 -14.37 2.69 18.94
N GLY A 336 -15.50 2.20 19.41
CA GLY A 336 -16.40 2.93 20.29
C GLY A 336 -17.21 3.97 19.54
N ALA A 337 -18.19 4.59 20.24
CA ALA A 337 -19.06 5.60 19.64
C ALA A 337 -18.26 6.80 19.11
N LEU A 338 -18.61 7.25 17.90
CA LEU A 338 -17.92 8.35 17.21
C LEU A 338 -18.70 9.68 17.27
N ALA A 339 -20.04 9.61 17.42
CA ALA A 339 -20.93 10.78 17.49
C ALA A 339 -22.10 10.52 18.44
#